data_4d9a649dedf2bf10427d938e6206b847
#
_entry.id   4d9a649dedf2bf10427d938e6206b847
#
_cell.length_a   1.000
_cell.length_b   1.000
_cell.length_c   1.000
_cell.angle_alpha   90.00
_cell.angle_beta   90.00
_cell.angle_gamma   90.00
#
_symmetry.space_group_name_H-M   'P 1'
#
loop_
_entity.id
_entity.type
_entity.pdbx_description
1 polymer ?
#
loop_
_entity_poly.entity_id
_entity_poly.type
_entity_poly.pdbx_seq_one_letter_code
_entity_poly.pdbx_strand_id
1 'polypeptide(L)'
;VVTADSANAGDFFFALTKEGKGLQEEGYLMTVDEKTAVEAETTTGAFWATRTILQSLKANGNIPQGVARDYPLYKVRGFILDVGRKTFTMDWLEDTVKQMSWYKMNDFQIHLNDNLIPLEHYSQIGEDPMQAYSAFRLESDIKEGGKDGLYKADLTSKDVFYTKDEFRNLIQESRVYGVDIVPEIDTPAHSLALTKVRPDLRHGTYGRDNDHLALKEKYDESLEFVQSIFNEYMGKDLSDPVFDKDTV
;
A
#
# COMPACT_ATOMS: atom_id res chain seq x y z
N VAL A 1 5.80 -18.07 -23.40
CA VAL A 1 7.17 -17.69 -23.00
C VAL A 1 8.03 -18.96 -23.03
N VAL A 2 9.17 -18.90 -23.68
CA VAL A 2 10.14 -20.00 -23.76
C VAL A 2 11.53 -19.49 -23.39
N THR A 3 12.35 -20.31 -22.78
CA THR A 3 13.76 -20.03 -22.55
C THR A 3 14.55 -20.39 -23.81
N ALA A 4 15.32 -19.45 -24.35
CA ALA A 4 16.12 -19.65 -25.54
C ALA A 4 17.39 -18.78 -25.50
N ASP A 5 18.45 -19.25 -26.17
CA ASP A 5 19.73 -18.53 -26.28
C ASP A 5 19.68 -17.48 -27.40
N SER A 6 18.68 -17.50 -28.28
CA SER A 6 18.51 -16.57 -29.38
C SER A 6 17.03 -16.39 -29.73
N ALA A 7 16.72 -15.34 -30.45
CA ALA A 7 15.40 -14.98 -30.93
C ALA A 7 15.38 -14.77 -32.45
N ASN A 8 14.26 -15.10 -33.08
CA ASN A 8 14.04 -14.90 -34.52
C ASN A 8 13.46 -13.49 -34.80
N ALA A 9 13.36 -13.16 -36.06
CA ALA A 9 12.67 -11.95 -36.49
C ALA A 9 11.19 -11.98 -36.02
N GLY A 10 10.72 -10.86 -35.50
CA GLY A 10 9.36 -10.71 -34.92
C GLY A 10 9.23 -11.13 -33.47
N ASP A 11 10.23 -11.75 -32.86
CA ASP A 11 10.18 -12.16 -31.46
C ASP A 11 10.45 -10.99 -30.50
N PHE A 12 9.95 -11.13 -29.27
CA PHE A 12 10.36 -10.36 -28.10
C PHE A 12 11.37 -11.18 -27.31
N PHE A 13 12.57 -10.65 -27.12
CA PHE A 13 13.66 -11.33 -26.40
C PHE A 13 14.08 -10.51 -25.18
N PHE A 14 14.03 -11.12 -24.02
CA PHE A 14 14.40 -10.51 -22.75
C PHE A 14 15.64 -11.20 -22.17
N ALA A 15 16.67 -10.43 -21.86
CA ALA A 15 17.90 -10.93 -21.26
C ALA A 15 18.24 -10.14 -19.98
N LEU A 16 18.58 -10.87 -18.91
CA LEU A 16 19.18 -10.26 -17.73
C LEU A 16 20.70 -10.21 -17.92
N THR A 17 21.27 -9.03 -17.81
CA THR A 17 22.70 -8.80 -17.91
C THR A 17 23.31 -8.51 -16.54
N LYS A 18 24.46 -9.12 -16.26
CA LYS A 18 25.24 -8.84 -15.03
C LYS A 18 26.32 -7.78 -15.25
N GLU A 19 26.57 -7.41 -16.49
CA GLU A 19 27.57 -6.41 -16.82
C GLU A 19 26.96 -5.02 -16.69
N GLY A 20 27.41 -4.27 -15.67
CA GLY A 20 26.95 -2.93 -15.32
C GLY A 20 26.92 -1.97 -16.50
N LYS A 21 25.88 -2.07 -17.31
CA LYS A 21 25.59 -1.10 -18.38
C LYS A 21 25.04 0.20 -17.80
N GLY A 22 25.01 0.31 -16.46
CA GLY A 22 24.48 1.43 -15.72
C GLY A 22 22.96 1.56 -15.90
N LEU A 23 22.27 0.41 -16.05
CA LEU A 23 20.81 0.39 -16.23
C LEU A 23 20.07 0.56 -14.92
N GLN A 24 20.75 0.36 -13.79
CA GLN A 24 20.15 0.41 -12.47
C GLN A 24 19.10 -0.72 -12.25
N GLU A 25 18.50 -0.74 -11.08
CA GLU A 25 17.57 -1.79 -10.68
C GLU A 25 16.30 -1.83 -11.55
N GLU A 26 15.79 -0.67 -11.93
CA GLU A 26 14.53 -0.55 -12.67
C GLU A 26 14.70 -0.15 -14.14
N GLY A 27 15.95 0.01 -14.59
CA GLY A 27 16.22 0.44 -15.96
C GLY A 27 16.37 -0.70 -16.94
N TYR A 28 16.27 -0.36 -18.22
CA TYR A 28 16.46 -1.29 -19.33
C TYR A 28 17.00 -0.60 -20.57
N LEU A 29 17.57 -1.39 -21.47
CA LEU A 29 17.91 -1.04 -22.83
C LEU A 29 17.06 -1.87 -23.77
N MET A 30 16.32 -1.23 -24.67
CA MET A 30 15.48 -1.89 -25.67
C MET A 30 15.99 -1.55 -27.05
N THR A 31 16.31 -2.55 -27.84
CA THR A 31 16.69 -2.43 -29.26
C THR A 31 15.62 -3.05 -30.13
N VAL A 32 15.09 -2.30 -31.07
CA VAL A 32 14.05 -2.72 -32.00
C VAL A 32 14.62 -2.66 -33.42
N ASP A 33 14.81 -3.83 -33.98
CA ASP A 33 15.23 -4.04 -35.38
C ASP A 33 14.33 -5.11 -36.03
N GLU A 34 14.86 -6.23 -36.49
CA GLU A 34 14.08 -7.39 -36.93
C GLU A 34 13.35 -8.07 -35.77
N LYS A 35 13.82 -7.89 -34.55
CA LYS A 35 13.24 -8.35 -33.31
C LYS A 35 13.22 -7.24 -32.26
N THR A 36 12.51 -7.42 -31.16
CA THR A 36 12.58 -6.51 -30.02
C THR A 36 13.41 -7.16 -28.91
N ALA A 37 14.63 -6.70 -28.71
CA ALA A 37 15.53 -7.18 -27.65
C ALA A 37 15.53 -6.21 -26.46
N VAL A 38 15.31 -6.74 -25.26
CA VAL A 38 15.37 -6.02 -23.99
C VAL A 38 16.47 -6.58 -23.11
N GLU A 39 17.37 -5.71 -22.67
CA GLU A 39 18.41 -6.01 -21.69
C GLU A 39 18.12 -5.24 -20.40
N ALA A 40 18.17 -5.90 -19.26
CA ALA A 40 17.98 -5.31 -17.93
C ALA A 40 18.90 -5.98 -16.91
N GLU A 41 19.22 -5.28 -15.82
CA GLU A 41 20.01 -5.86 -14.72
C GLU A 41 19.15 -6.69 -13.76
N THR A 42 17.83 -6.41 -13.74
CA THR A 42 16.84 -7.09 -12.88
C THR A 42 15.59 -7.49 -13.66
N THR A 43 14.78 -8.34 -13.06
CA THR A 43 13.45 -8.69 -13.57
C THR A 43 12.50 -7.49 -13.55
N THR A 44 12.65 -6.57 -12.60
CA THR A 44 11.85 -5.34 -12.50
C THR A 44 12.13 -4.42 -13.69
N GLY A 45 13.40 -4.20 -14.04
CA GLY A 45 13.74 -3.42 -15.24
C GLY A 45 13.19 -4.05 -16.52
N ALA A 46 13.32 -5.38 -16.67
CA ALA A 46 12.73 -6.10 -17.79
C ALA A 46 11.20 -5.99 -17.82
N PHE A 47 10.55 -6.02 -16.66
CA PHE A 47 9.11 -5.83 -16.53
C PHE A 47 8.68 -4.42 -17.00
N TRP A 48 9.38 -3.36 -16.62
CA TRP A 48 9.07 -2.01 -17.08
C TRP A 48 9.21 -1.83 -18.58
N ALA A 49 10.11 -2.54 -19.22
CA ALA A 49 10.19 -2.57 -20.69
C ALA A 49 8.91 -3.10 -21.32
N THR A 50 8.25 -4.10 -20.70
CA THR A 50 6.97 -4.60 -21.19
C THR A 50 5.87 -3.54 -21.19
N ARG A 51 5.90 -2.61 -20.24
CA ARG A 51 4.94 -1.49 -20.18
C ARG A 51 5.13 -0.55 -21.36
N THR A 52 6.40 -0.20 -21.68
CA THR A 52 6.74 0.62 -22.85
C THR A 52 6.32 -0.07 -24.16
N ILE A 53 6.57 -1.36 -24.29
CA ILE A 53 6.15 -2.16 -25.44
C ILE A 53 4.63 -2.09 -25.62
N LEU A 54 3.87 -2.39 -24.55
CA LEU A 54 2.41 -2.38 -24.57
C LEU A 54 1.82 -1.00 -24.84
N GLN A 55 2.42 0.06 -24.28
CA GLN A 55 1.99 1.44 -24.54
C GLN A 55 2.22 1.82 -26.00
N SER A 56 3.40 1.47 -26.58
CA SER A 56 3.70 1.73 -27.99
C SER A 56 2.72 0.99 -28.92
N LEU A 57 2.46 -0.27 -28.65
CA LEU A 57 1.51 -1.07 -29.42
C LEU A 57 0.09 -0.50 -29.31
N LYS A 58 -0.34 -0.08 -28.12
CA LYS A 58 -1.67 0.52 -27.92
C LYS A 58 -1.81 1.87 -28.63
N ALA A 59 -0.77 2.70 -28.62
CA ALA A 59 -0.82 4.04 -29.21
C ALA A 59 -0.68 4.02 -30.74
N ASN A 60 0.20 3.17 -31.29
CA ASN A 60 0.63 3.25 -32.67
C ASN A 60 0.38 1.95 -33.48
N GLY A 61 -0.04 0.88 -32.85
CA GLY A 61 -0.18 -0.44 -33.48
C GLY A 61 1.15 -1.14 -33.78
N ASN A 62 2.28 -0.47 -33.54
CA ASN A 62 3.63 -0.99 -33.75
C ASN A 62 4.62 -0.42 -32.74
N ILE A 63 5.84 -0.97 -32.76
CA ILE A 63 6.97 -0.44 -32.00
C ILE A 63 7.97 0.14 -33.01
N PRO A 64 8.31 1.44 -32.94
CA PRO A 64 9.28 2.06 -33.85
C PRO A 64 10.65 1.40 -33.74
N GLN A 65 11.32 1.21 -34.89
CA GLN A 65 12.70 0.75 -34.92
C GLN A 65 13.64 1.78 -34.27
N GLY A 66 14.63 1.30 -33.54
CA GLY A 66 15.61 2.14 -32.86
C GLY A 66 16.07 1.58 -31.54
N VAL A 67 16.71 2.43 -30.75
CA VAL A 67 17.22 2.08 -29.41
C VAL A 67 16.59 3.02 -28.39
N ALA A 68 16.01 2.45 -27.35
CA ALA A 68 15.49 3.17 -26.21
C ALA A 68 16.20 2.71 -24.94
N ARG A 69 16.76 3.68 -24.19
CA ARG A 69 17.27 3.48 -22.85
C ARG A 69 16.37 4.22 -21.89
N ASP A 70 15.83 3.51 -20.90
CA ASP A 70 14.89 4.06 -19.93
C ASP A 70 15.27 3.64 -18.52
N TYR A 71 15.08 4.54 -17.58
CA TYR A 71 15.29 4.33 -16.14
C TYR A 71 14.52 5.41 -15.38
N PRO A 72 14.08 5.13 -14.13
CA PRO A 72 13.36 6.12 -13.34
C PRO A 72 14.28 7.25 -12.87
N LEU A 73 13.82 8.50 -12.95
CA LEU A 73 14.49 9.65 -12.33
C LEU A 73 14.26 9.71 -10.82
N TYR A 74 13.14 9.15 -10.36
CA TYR A 74 12.75 9.11 -8.95
C TYR A 74 12.56 7.65 -8.51
N LYS A 75 13.15 7.31 -7.37
CA LYS A 75 13.05 5.97 -6.81
C LYS A 75 11.63 5.64 -6.38
N VAL A 76 10.94 6.59 -5.75
CA VAL A 76 9.54 6.47 -5.32
C VAL A 76 8.64 7.19 -6.32
N ARG A 77 7.66 6.46 -6.84
CA ARG A 77 6.63 6.97 -7.77
C ARG A 77 5.28 6.48 -7.27
N GLY A 78 4.86 7.08 -6.14
CA GLY A 78 3.77 6.61 -5.31
C GLY A 78 2.43 7.27 -5.58
N PHE A 79 1.40 6.62 -5.07
CA PHE A 79 0.05 7.12 -4.94
C PHE A 79 -0.47 6.82 -3.54
N ILE A 80 -1.14 7.78 -2.91
CA ILE A 80 -1.76 7.62 -1.59
C ILE A 80 -3.27 7.62 -1.76
N LEU A 81 -3.94 6.65 -1.14
CA LEU A 81 -5.40 6.56 -1.11
C LEU A 81 -5.91 6.49 0.32
N ASP A 82 -6.80 7.40 0.67
CA ASP A 82 -7.53 7.38 1.93
C ASP A 82 -8.77 6.47 1.80
N VAL A 83 -8.64 5.26 2.33
CA VAL A 83 -9.75 4.30 2.44
C VAL A 83 -10.46 4.41 3.79
N GLY A 84 -9.86 5.10 4.76
CA GLY A 84 -10.43 5.34 6.08
C GLY A 84 -11.70 6.18 5.99
N ARG A 85 -11.63 7.37 5.36
CA ARG A 85 -12.78 8.26 5.23
C ARG A 85 -13.76 7.85 4.16
N LYS A 86 -13.30 7.17 3.11
CA LYS A 86 -14.13 6.70 2.01
C LYS A 86 -13.79 5.26 1.65
N THR A 87 -14.81 4.42 1.53
CA THR A 87 -14.64 3.00 1.20
C THR A 87 -14.34 2.79 -0.28
N PHE A 88 -13.47 1.82 -0.55
CA PHE A 88 -13.19 1.28 -1.88
C PHE A 88 -13.24 -0.25 -1.81
N THR A 89 -13.69 -0.89 -2.87
CA THR A 89 -13.70 -2.35 -2.94
C THR A 89 -12.29 -2.90 -3.18
N MET A 90 -12.06 -4.16 -2.85
CA MET A 90 -10.79 -4.83 -3.16
C MET A 90 -10.50 -4.82 -4.66
N ASP A 91 -11.49 -5.13 -5.50
CA ASP A 91 -11.38 -5.06 -6.97
C ASP A 91 -10.87 -3.69 -7.45
N TRP A 92 -11.35 -2.61 -6.80
CA TRP A 92 -10.91 -1.25 -7.16
C TRP A 92 -9.44 -1.01 -6.80
N LEU A 93 -8.98 -1.53 -5.66
CA LEU A 93 -7.57 -1.45 -5.26
C LEU A 93 -6.68 -2.24 -6.22
N GLU A 94 -7.08 -3.46 -6.59
CA GLU A 94 -6.38 -4.30 -7.57
C GLU A 94 -6.29 -3.64 -8.95
N ASP A 95 -7.39 -3.03 -9.40
CA ASP A 95 -7.40 -2.30 -10.68
C ASP A 95 -6.53 -1.03 -10.61
N THR A 96 -6.45 -0.38 -9.45
CA THR A 96 -5.53 0.75 -9.22
C THR A 96 -4.08 0.29 -9.33
N VAL A 97 -3.72 -0.85 -8.74
CA VAL A 97 -2.37 -1.46 -8.88
C VAL A 97 -2.02 -1.68 -10.37
N LYS A 98 -2.95 -2.26 -11.15
CA LYS A 98 -2.73 -2.49 -12.59
C LYS A 98 -2.53 -1.17 -13.36
N GLN A 99 -3.29 -0.12 -12.99
CA GLN A 99 -3.11 1.21 -13.58
C GLN A 99 -1.77 1.85 -13.17
N MET A 100 -1.39 1.75 -11.90
CA MET A 100 -0.08 2.21 -11.42
C MET A 100 1.06 1.51 -12.17
N SER A 101 0.97 0.19 -12.30
CA SER A 101 1.91 -0.62 -13.10
C SER A 101 1.99 -0.15 -14.56
N TRP A 102 0.87 0.19 -15.15
CA TRP A 102 0.84 0.72 -16.53
C TRP A 102 1.68 1.99 -16.67
N TYR A 103 1.66 2.87 -15.66
CA TYR A 103 2.42 4.12 -15.62
C TYR A 103 3.80 3.98 -14.94
N LYS A 104 4.24 2.76 -14.65
CA LYS A 104 5.51 2.47 -13.95
C LYS A 104 5.61 3.13 -12.57
N MET A 105 4.49 3.29 -11.88
CA MET A 105 4.45 3.67 -10.47
C MET A 105 4.70 2.42 -9.62
N ASN A 106 5.32 2.59 -8.44
CA ASN A 106 5.84 1.47 -7.67
C ASN A 106 5.45 1.44 -6.19
N ASP A 107 4.87 2.50 -5.64
CA ASP A 107 4.50 2.56 -4.21
C ASP A 107 3.03 2.96 -4.06
N PHE A 108 2.20 2.08 -3.52
CA PHE A 108 0.79 2.36 -3.24
C PHE A 108 0.55 2.42 -1.74
N GLN A 109 0.51 3.63 -1.20
CA GLN A 109 0.21 3.86 0.21
C GLN A 109 -1.30 3.85 0.44
N ILE A 110 -1.75 2.98 1.35
CA ILE A 110 -3.16 2.82 1.70
C ILE A 110 -3.36 3.28 3.14
N HIS A 111 -4.01 4.43 3.29
CA HIS A 111 -4.34 5.05 4.57
C HIS A 111 -5.57 4.36 5.18
N LEU A 112 -5.32 3.44 6.13
CA LEU A 112 -6.31 2.45 6.59
C LEU A 112 -7.26 2.96 7.67
N ASN A 113 -6.87 3.99 8.43
CA ASN A 113 -7.70 4.54 9.50
C ASN A 113 -7.79 6.05 9.44
N ASP A 114 -8.98 6.55 9.64
CA ASP A 114 -9.23 7.97 9.81
C ASP A 114 -10.63 8.24 10.37
N ASN A 115 -10.95 9.50 10.58
CA ASN A 115 -12.22 9.95 11.14
C ASN A 115 -12.76 11.19 10.46
N LEU A 116 -14.03 11.48 10.73
CA LEU A 116 -14.67 12.70 10.28
C LEU A 116 -13.93 13.94 10.86
N ILE A 117 -13.69 14.92 10.00
CA ILE A 117 -13.12 16.22 10.36
C ILE A 117 -14.12 17.30 9.99
N PRO A 118 -14.34 18.31 10.84
CA PRO A 118 -13.77 18.53 12.17
C PRO A 118 -14.65 17.92 13.30
N LEU A 119 -14.02 17.33 14.30
CA LEU A 119 -14.70 16.74 15.46
C LEU A 119 -15.37 17.80 16.36
N GLU A 120 -14.85 19.01 16.39
CA GLU A 120 -15.41 20.14 17.17
C GLU A 120 -16.86 20.45 16.83
N HIS A 121 -17.35 20.11 15.64
CA HIS A 121 -18.75 20.29 15.27
C HIS A 121 -19.70 19.51 16.18
N TYR A 122 -19.31 18.31 16.61
CA TYR A 122 -20.10 17.50 17.54
C TYR A 122 -20.27 18.21 18.89
N SER A 123 -19.18 18.74 19.44
CA SER A 123 -19.25 19.53 20.69
C SER A 123 -20.06 20.83 20.52
N GLN A 124 -19.98 21.49 19.36
CA GLN A 124 -20.72 22.74 19.09
C GLN A 124 -22.23 22.52 19.01
N ILE A 125 -22.67 21.36 18.56
CA ILE A 125 -24.10 20.99 18.52
C ILE A 125 -24.58 20.24 19.76
N GLY A 126 -23.71 20.10 20.78
CA GLY A 126 -24.03 19.43 22.04
C GLY A 126 -23.95 17.90 22.00
N GLU A 127 -23.32 17.34 20.98
CA GLU A 127 -23.09 15.88 20.85
C GLU A 127 -21.66 15.52 21.26
N ASP A 128 -21.48 14.23 21.62
CA ASP A 128 -20.17 13.70 21.98
C ASP A 128 -19.33 13.46 20.71
N PRO A 129 -18.13 14.07 20.57
CA PRO A 129 -17.21 13.82 19.48
C PRO A 129 -16.85 12.35 19.25
N MET A 130 -16.95 11.52 20.29
CA MET A 130 -16.76 10.07 20.18
C MET A 130 -17.84 9.38 19.32
N GLN A 131 -18.97 10.04 19.05
CA GLN A 131 -19.98 9.53 18.12
C GLN A 131 -19.64 9.82 16.64
N ALA A 132 -18.65 10.66 16.37
CA ALA A 132 -18.23 10.96 15.00
C ALA A 132 -17.81 9.68 14.29
N TYR A 133 -18.00 9.67 12.96
CA TYR A 133 -17.55 8.56 12.14
C TYR A 133 -16.03 8.39 12.25
N SER A 134 -15.61 7.15 12.42
CA SER A 134 -14.21 6.73 12.40
C SER A 134 -14.11 5.34 11.81
N ALA A 135 -13.04 5.09 11.10
CA ALA A 135 -12.80 3.80 10.48
C ALA A 135 -11.41 3.25 10.82
N PHE A 136 -11.35 1.94 10.85
CA PHE A 136 -10.14 1.13 10.75
C PHE A 136 -10.44 0.01 9.77
N ARG A 137 -9.85 0.06 8.57
CA ARG A 137 -10.30 -0.74 7.42
C ARG A 137 -9.68 -2.13 7.33
N LEU A 138 -8.74 -2.48 8.18
CA LEU A 138 -8.17 -3.83 8.20
C LEU A 138 -8.78 -4.64 9.34
N GLU A 139 -9.13 -5.89 9.07
CA GLU A 139 -9.62 -6.83 10.07
C GLU A 139 -8.66 -6.94 11.25
N SER A 140 -9.18 -6.81 12.48
CA SER A 140 -8.43 -6.88 13.73
C SER A 140 -9.20 -7.63 14.80
N ASP A 141 -8.49 -8.40 15.62
CA ASP A 141 -9.03 -9.06 16.81
C ASP A 141 -9.05 -8.12 18.04
N ILE A 142 -8.54 -6.90 17.90
CA ILE A 142 -8.48 -5.91 18.97
C ILE A 142 -9.86 -5.31 19.21
N LYS A 143 -10.24 -5.31 20.49
CA LYS A 143 -11.52 -4.78 20.98
C LYS A 143 -11.29 -3.72 22.04
N GLU A 144 -12.35 -3.04 22.43
CA GLU A 144 -12.31 -2.05 23.50
C GLU A 144 -11.53 -2.57 24.71
N GLY A 145 -10.53 -1.79 25.19
CA GLY A 145 -9.56 -2.12 26.25
C GLY A 145 -8.36 -2.91 25.82
N GLY A 146 -8.20 -3.13 24.54
CA GLY A 146 -7.05 -3.81 23.96
C GLY A 146 -7.29 -5.31 23.79
N LYS A 147 -6.23 -6.03 23.52
CA LYS A 147 -6.24 -7.44 23.12
C LYS A 147 -6.77 -8.39 24.18
N ASP A 148 -6.67 -8.02 25.46
CA ASP A 148 -7.07 -8.85 26.61
C ASP A 148 -8.45 -8.45 27.18
N GLY A 149 -9.17 -7.59 26.48
CA GLY A 149 -10.31 -6.88 27.02
C GLY A 149 -11.64 -7.60 27.02
N LEU A 150 -12.41 -7.32 28.03
CA LEU A 150 -13.81 -7.69 28.26
C LEU A 150 -14.79 -6.80 27.46
N TYR A 151 -14.50 -6.41 26.21
CA TYR A 151 -15.02 -5.18 25.63
C TYR A 151 -16.02 -5.34 24.50
N LYS A 152 -16.77 -4.25 24.23
CA LYS A 152 -17.92 -4.21 23.34
C LYS A 152 -17.71 -3.50 22.02
N ALA A 153 -16.61 -2.75 21.87
CA ALA A 153 -16.27 -2.05 20.64
C ALA A 153 -15.10 -2.73 19.94
N ASP A 154 -15.28 -3.09 18.70
CA ASP A 154 -14.23 -3.65 17.84
C ASP A 154 -13.41 -2.51 17.22
N LEU A 155 -12.11 -2.72 17.02
CA LEU A 155 -11.28 -1.78 16.26
C LEU A 155 -11.69 -1.76 14.79
N THR A 156 -11.96 -2.94 14.21
CA THR A 156 -12.42 -3.09 12.83
C THR A 156 -13.70 -2.32 12.57
N SER A 157 -13.75 -1.61 11.46
CA SER A 157 -14.97 -0.92 10.99
C SER A 157 -16.11 -1.92 10.77
N LYS A 158 -17.35 -1.51 11.15
CA LYS A 158 -18.54 -2.36 11.02
C LYS A 158 -19.20 -2.29 9.65
N ASP A 159 -18.94 -1.23 8.90
CA ASP A 159 -19.53 -0.97 7.60
C ASP A 159 -18.77 -1.70 6.48
N VAL A 160 -17.51 -1.36 6.27
CA VAL A 160 -16.63 -1.98 5.26
C VAL A 160 -15.23 -2.13 5.84
N PHE A 161 -14.63 -3.28 5.60
CA PHE A 161 -13.23 -3.57 5.96
C PHE A 161 -12.66 -4.60 4.97
N TYR A 162 -11.36 -4.73 4.96
CA TYR A 162 -10.63 -5.77 4.25
C TYR A 162 -10.26 -6.87 5.25
N THR A 163 -10.52 -8.11 4.91
CA THR A 163 -10.03 -9.23 5.72
C THR A 163 -8.50 -9.31 5.68
N LYS A 164 -7.91 -9.95 6.68
CA LYS A 164 -6.46 -10.20 6.71
C LYS A 164 -5.99 -10.93 5.46
N ASP A 165 -6.78 -11.90 4.98
CA ASP A 165 -6.45 -12.69 3.80
C ASP A 165 -6.55 -11.87 2.51
N GLU A 166 -7.60 -11.07 2.33
CA GLU A 166 -7.73 -10.18 1.16
C GLU A 166 -6.57 -9.18 1.09
N PHE A 167 -6.20 -8.58 2.22
CA PHE A 167 -5.13 -7.58 2.23
C PHE A 167 -3.74 -8.20 2.02
N ARG A 168 -3.49 -9.39 2.58
CA ARG A 168 -2.28 -10.19 2.31
C ARG A 168 -2.16 -10.54 0.84
N ASN A 169 -3.25 -10.99 0.22
CA ASN A 169 -3.28 -11.31 -1.21
C ASN A 169 -3.00 -10.06 -2.05
N LEU A 170 -3.60 -8.91 -1.72
CA LEU A 170 -3.32 -7.65 -2.39
C LEU A 170 -1.83 -7.31 -2.36
N ILE A 171 -1.17 -7.42 -1.19
CA ILE A 171 0.29 -7.18 -1.05
C ILE A 171 1.09 -8.10 -1.97
N GLN A 172 0.78 -9.40 -1.96
CA GLN A 172 1.52 -10.40 -2.74
C GLN A 172 1.30 -10.22 -4.24
N GLU A 173 0.06 -10.00 -4.67
CA GLU A 173 -0.27 -9.84 -6.08
C GLU A 173 0.24 -8.52 -6.65
N SER A 174 0.22 -7.44 -5.87
CA SER A 174 0.73 -6.14 -6.31
C SER A 174 2.20 -6.18 -6.73
N ARG A 175 3.01 -6.99 -6.04
CA ARG A 175 4.43 -7.18 -6.37
C ARG A 175 4.64 -7.80 -7.76
N VAL A 176 3.71 -8.63 -8.23
CA VAL A 176 3.76 -9.18 -9.59
C VAL A 176 3.61 -8.06 -10.64
N TYR A 177 2.95 -6.98 -10.26
CA TYR A 177 2.79 -5.78 -11.08
C TYR A 177 3.87 -4.71 -10.85
N GLY A 178 4.89 -5.01 -10.02
CA GLY A 178 5.96 -4.08 -9.68
C GLY A 178 5.50 -2.93 -8.78
N VAL A 179 4.44 -3.14 -7.99
CA VAL A 179 3.89 -2.17 -7.05
C VAL A 179 3.96 -2.74 -5.64
N ASP A 180 4.60 -2.03 -4.73
CA ASP A 180 4.61 -2.34 -3.31
C ASP A 180 3.45 -1.63 -2.61
N ILE A 181 2.76 -2.36 -1.73
CA ILE A 181 1.74 -1.79 -0.86
C ILE A 181 2.39 -1.28 0.41
N VAL A 182 2.15 -0.02 0.73
CA VAL A 182 2.56 0.64 1.97
C VAL A 182 1.32 0.79 2.86
N PRO A 183 1.07 -0.13 3.80
CA PRO A 183 -0.07 -0.01 4.71
C PRO A 183 0.20 1.09 5.73
N GLU A 184 -0.69 2.06 5.80
CA GLU A 184 -0.58 3.16 6.75
C GLU A 184 -1.61 3.03 7.86
N ILE A 185 -1.14 2.98 9.11
CA ILE A 185 -1.95 3.11 10.32
C ILE A 185 -1.55 4.42 10.99
N ASP A 186 -2.37 5.45 10.81
CA ASP A 186 -2.05 6.81 11.22
C ASP A 186 -2.21 7.00 12.73
N THR A 187 -1.17 7.56 13.34
CA THR A 187 -1.07 7.91 14.75
C THR A 187 -0.07 9.08 14.92
N PRO A 188 -0.18 9.90 15.98
CA PRO A 188 -1.14 9.90 17.08
C PRO A 188 -2.46 10.59 16.78
N ALA A 189 -2.53 11.39 15.72
CA ALA A 189 -3.74 12.02 15.22
C ALA A 189 -4.54 11.03 14.34
N HIS A 190 -5.71 11.44 13.86
CA HIS A 190 -6.56 10.58 13.01
C HIS A 190 -6.89 9.20 13.61
N SER A 191 -6.83 9.14 14.94
CA SER A 191 -6.86 7.89 15.72
C SER A 191 -8.18 7.69 16.49
N LEU A 192 -9.30 8.30 16.05
CA LEU A 192 -10.56 8.17 16.76
C LEU A 192 -11.04 6.71 16.87
N ALA A 193 -10.80 5.87 15.85
CA ALA A 193 -11.09 4.45 15.93
C ALA A 193 -10.30 3.77 17.06
N LEU A 194 -9.04 4.14 17.22
CA LEU A 194 -8.16 3.65 18.28
C LEU A 194 -8.61 4.15 19.66
N THR A 195 -8.95 5.43 19.77
CA THR A 195 -9.37 6.04 21.05
C THR A 195 -10.80 5.65 21.46
N LYS A 196 -11.61 5.13 20.56
CA LYS A 196 -12.88 4.46 20.90
C LYS A 196 -12.66 3.11 21.55
N VAL A 197 -11.64 2.37 21.12
CA VAL A 197 -11.22 1.10 21.70
C VAL A 197 -10.49 1.29 23.03
N ARG A 198 -9.65 2.33 23.11
CA ARG A 198 -8.88 2.70 24.30
C ARG A 198 -9.15 4.16 24.71
N PRO A 199 -10.34 4.44 25.29
CA PRO A 199 -10.71 5.78 25.71
C PRO A 199 -9.77 6.40 26.76
N ASP A 200 -9.11 5.55 27.52
CA ASP A 200 -8.10 5.93 28.53
C ASP A 200 -6.82 6.52 27.91
N LEU A 201 -6.56 6.23 26.62
CA LEU A 201 -5.41 6.75 25.89
C LEU A 201 -5.73 8.02 25.09
N ARG A 202 -6.95 8.53 25.17
CA ARG A 202 -7.38 9.72 24.45
C ARG A 202 -6.74 10.98 25.01
N HIS A 203 -6.20 11.82 24.15
CA HIS A 203 -5.71 13.14 24.51
C HIS A 203 -6.87 14.14 24.67
N GLY A 204 -6.97 14.75 25.85
CA GLY A 204 -8.03 15.73 26.16
C GLY A 204 -9.42 15.12 26.34
N THR A 205 -10.34 15.96 26.74
CA THR A 205 -11.74 15.57 26.99
C THR A 205 -12.74 16.22 26.04
N TYR A 206 -12.33 17.27 25.33
CA TYR A 206 -13.21 18.06 24.46
C TYR A 206 -12.48 18.61 23.24
N GLY A 207 -13.20 18.73 22.14
CA GLY A 207 -12.82 19.49 20.97
C GLY A 207 -11.99 18.71 19.96
N ARG A 208 -11.12 19.44 19.31
CA ARG A 208 -10.37 19.03 18.12
C ARG A 208 -9.48 17.80 18.33
N ASP A 209 -8.89 17.65 19.53
CA ASP A 209 -7.85 16.67 19.79
C ASP A 209 -8.41 15.33 20.35
N ASN A 210 -9.71 15.11 20.28
CA ASN A 210 -10.33 13.86 20.76
C ASN A 210 -9.92 12.62 19.98
N ASP A 211 -9.44 12.79 18.77
CA ASP A 211 -8.92 11.74 17.91
C ASP A 211 -7.42 11.47 18.10
N HIS A 212 -6.76 12.15 19.05
CA HIS A 212 -5.34 11.98 19.30
C HIS A 212 -5.07 11.03 20.46
N LEU A 213 -4.02 10.24 20.33
CA LEU A 213 -3.43 9.50 21.44
C LEU A 213 -2.65 10.46 22.37
N ALA A 214 -2.77 10.25 23.67
CA ALA A 214 -2.17 11.09 24.72
C ALA A 214 -0.67 10.80 24.92
N LEU A 215 0.15 11.13 23.93
CA LEU A 215 1.59 10.79 23.96
C LEU A 215 2.36 11.44 25.10
N LYS A 216 1.90 12.59 25.62
CA LYS A 216 2.61 13.27 26.70
C LYS A 216 2.34 12.62 28.05
N GLU A 217 1.11 12.24 28.32
CA GLU A 217 0.64 11.74 29.62
C GLU A 217 0.61 10.21 29.66
N LYS A 218 0.54 9.54 28.49
CA LYS A 218 0.31 8.11 28.32
C LYS A 218 1.19 7.49 27.23
N TYR A 219 2.46 7.89 27.19
CA TYR A 219 3.37 7.47 26.13
C TYR A 219 3.56 5.95 26.08
N ASP A 220 3.89 5.36 27.21
CA ASP A 220 4.22 3.93 27.26
C ASP A 220 3.01 3.06 26.95
N GLU A 221 1.84 3.40 27.49
CA GLU A 221 0.59 2.68 27.23
C GLU A 221 0.12 2.87 25.78
N SER A 222 0.31 4.07 25.21
CA SER A 222 -0.01 4.34 23.80
C SER A 222 0.93 3.57 22.87
N LEU A 223 2.22 3.54 23.18
CA LEU A 223 3.21 2.77 22.43
C LEU A 223 2.90 1.27 22.48
N GLU A 224 2.62 0.73 23.66
CA GLU A 224 2.25 -0.69 23.82
C GLU A 224 1.01 -1.04 22.98
N PHE A 225 0.00 -0.15 23.01
CA PHE A 225 -1.23 -0.37 22.22
C PHE A 225 -0.95 -0.34 20.72
N VAL A 226 -0.22 0.65 20.21
CA VAL A 226 0.14 0.73 18.79
C VAL A 226 1.00 -0.49 18.39
N GLN A 227 1.96 -0.88 19.22
CA GLN A 227 2.76 -2.08 18.99
C GLN A 227 1.89 -3.35 18.94
N SER A 228 0.84 -3.44 19.76
CA SER A 228 -0.07 -4.59 19.73
C SER A 228 -0.83 -4.70 18.41
N ILE A 229 -1.20 -3.55 17.80
CA ILE A 229 -1.82 -3.50 16.47
C ILE A 229 -0.85 -4.00 15.41
N PHE A 230 0.38 -3.46 15.37
CA PHE A 230 1.37 -3.91 14.39
C PHE A 230 1.78 -5.37 14.59
N ASN A 231 1.93 -5.83 15.83
CA ASN A 231 2.24 -7.22 16.13
C ASN A 231 1.17 -8.20 15.65
N GLU A 232 -0.09 -7.76 15.55
CA GLU A 232 -1.17 -8.57 14.99
C GLU A 232 -0.97 -8.88 13.51
N TYR A 233 -0.36 -7.97 12.75
CA TYR A 233 -0.18 -8.09 11.30
C TYR A 233 1.20 -8.57 10.88
N MET A 234 2.24 -8.29 11.68
CA MET A 234 3.64 -8.56 11.35
C MET A 234 4.43 -9.25 12.48
N GLY A 235 3.75 -9.81 13.47
CA GLY A 235 4.40 -10.45 14.61
C GLY A 235 5.31 -11.60 14.19
N LYS A 236 6.49 -11.70 14.84
CA LYS A 236 7.52 -12.71 14.53
C LYS A 236 7.05 -14.15 14.69
N ASP A 237 6.02 -14.36 15.49
CA ASP A 237 5.45 -15.68 15.80
C ASP A 237 4.32 -16.07 14.84
N LEU A 238 3.97 -15.21 13.87
CA LEU A 238 2.95 -15.48 12.88
C LEU A 238 3.52 -16.38 11.78
N SER A 239 2.84 -17.49 11.52
CA SER A 239 3.20 -18.41 10.42
C SER A 239 2.89 -17.80 9.05
N ASP A 240 1.94 -16.88 8.99
CA ASP A 240 1.47 -16.23 7.77
C ASP A 240 1.07 -14.77 8.08
N PRO A 241 2.05 -13.86 8.19
CA PRO A 241 1.79 -12.46 8.51
C PRO A 241 1.07 -11.74 7.36
N VAL A 242 0.22 -10.77 7.70
CA VAL A 242 -0.40 -9.88 6.69
C VAL A 242 0.64 -8.97 6.08
N PHE A 243 1.48 -8.36 6.93
CA PHE A 243 2.64 -7.57 6.51
C PHE A 243 3.87 -8.46 6.67
N ASP A 244 4.34 -8.99 5.57
CA ASP A 244 5.53 -9.85 5.55
C ASP A 244 6.83 -9.03 5.65
N LYS A 245 7.97 -9.71 5.65
CA LYS A 245 9.29 -9.09 5.79
C LYS A 245 9.67 -8.12 4.67
N ASP A 246 8.97 -8.19 3.54
CA ASP A 246 9.21 -7.38 2.35
C ASP A 246 8.12 -6.28 2.20
N THR A 247 7.19 -6.16 3.16
CA THR A 247 6.21 -5.08 3.24
C THR A 247 6.88 -3.82 3.80
N VAL A 248 6.67 -2.69 3.15
CA VAL A 248 7.32 -1.39 3.45
C VAL A 248 6.61 -0.67 4.59
#